data_50873576f2b1c3a7ed871a362eba5488
#
_entry.id   50873576f2b1c3a7ed871a362eba5488
#
_cell.length_a   1.000
_cell.length_b   1.000
_cell.length_c   1.000
_cell.angle_alpha   90.00
_cell.angle_beta   90.00
_cell.angle_gamma   90.00
#
_symmetry.space_group_name_H-M   'P 1'
#
loop_
_entity.id
_entity.type
_entity.pdbx_description
1 polymer ?
#
loop_
_entity_poly.entity_id
_entity_poly.type
_entity_poly.pdbx_seq_one_letter_code
_entity_poly.pdbx_strand_id
1 'polypeptide(L)'
;TLALNGGIIPLSNIEKRMVMKELNIVLIEPEIPQNTGNIARTCAATGAKLHLVGPMGFKIDDRKLKRAGLDYWHLLDISFYDSSDDFFEKHKGETFFYFSTKAPHKYTDVSYPDKSFIVFGKETKGLPEKLLFDNPDTTVRIPMISDARSLNLSNSVAVGVYEVLRQWNFPELQENGKLRDYNWQTL
;
A
#
# COMPACT_ATOMS: atom_id res chain seq x y z
N THR A 1 27.72 -51.65 -14.92
CA THR A 1 27.44 -50.92 -13.67
C THR A 1 28.06 -49.54 -13.75
N LEU A 2 27.32 -48.56 -14.21
CA LEU A 2 27.67 -47.15 -14.23
C LEU A 2 27.15 -46.50 -12.95
N ALA A 3 28.04 -46.11 -12.06
CA ALA A 3 27.72 -45.29 -10.90
C ALA A 3 27.73 -43.82 -11.30
N LEU A 4 26.56 -43.21 -11.40
CA LEU A 4 26.41 -41.78 -11.48
C LEU A 4 26.35 -41.19 -10.08
N ASN A 5 27.26 -40.30 -9.74
CA ASN A 5 27.28 -39.54 -8.51
C ASN A 5 26.05 -38.61 -8.47
N GLY A 6 24.95 -39.13 -7.90
CA GLY A 6 23.76 -38.36 -7.61
C GLY A 6 23.82 -37.79 -6.19
N GLY A 7 24.33 -36.56 -6.05
CA GLY A 7 24.11 -35.84 -4.81
C GLY A 7 22.60 -35.59 -4.64
N ILE A 8 22.05 -36.13 -3.54
CA ILE A 8 20.66 -35.84 -3.15
C ILE A 8 20.60 -34.39 -2.71
N ILE A 9 20.08 -33.54 -3.58
CA ILE A 9 19.73 -32.18 -3.21
C ILE A 9 18.51 -32.31 -2.29
N PRO A 10 18.56 -31.82 -1.04
CA PRO A 10 17.42 -31.91 -0.16
C PRO A 10 16.26 -31.12 -0.75
N LEU A 11 15.09 -31.73 -0.83
CA LEU A 11 13.84 -31.17 -1.34
C LEU A 11 13.40 -29.87 -0.62
N SER A 12 13.99 -29.56 0.54
CA SER A 12 13.77 -28.33 1.29
C SER A 12 14.28 -27.06 0.57
N ASN A 13 15.09 -27.17 -0.49
CA ASN A 13 15.63 -26.04 -1.26
C ASN A 13 14.91 -25.78 -2.60
N ILE A 14 13.90 -26.59 -2.95
CA ILE A 14 13.25 -26.49 -4.28
C ILE A 14 11.94 -25.69 -4.23
N GLU A 15 11.40 -25.39 -3.06
CA GLU A 15 10.16 -24.63 -2.94
C GLU A 15 10.24 -23.40 -2.01
N LYS A 16 11.26 -22.58 -2.13
CA LYS A 16 11.00 -21.16 -1.96
C LYS A 16 10.36 -20.66 -3.26
N ARG A 17 9.09 -21.06 -3.45
CA ARG A 17 8.18 -20.35 -4.34
C ARG A 17 8.37 -18.87 -4.00
N MET A 18 8.95 -18.09 -4.89
CA MET A 18 9.00 -16.63 -4.70
C MET A 18 7.54 -16.18 -4.65
N VAL A 19 6.98 -16.13 -3.45
CA VAL A 19 5.67 -15.51 -3.24
C VAL A 19 5.91 -14.04 -3.52
N MET A 20 5.45 -13.58 -4.67
CA MET A 20 5.57 -12.16 -5.03
C MET A 20 4.80 -11.34 -4.01
N LYS A 21 5.48 -10.38 -3.41
CA LYS A 21 4.85 -9.42 -2.50
C LYS A 21 3.91 -8.54 -3.29
N GLU A 22 2.67 -8.39 -2.86
CA GLU A 22 1.66 -7.58 -3.52
C GLU A 22 1.02 -6.61 -2.53
N LEU A 23 1.34 -5.33 -2.66
CA LEU A 23 0.74 -4.27 -1.86
C LEU A 23 -0.36 -3.56 -2.65
N ASN A 24 -1.55 -3.51 -2.07
CA ASN A 24 -2.73 -2.89 -2.63
C ASN A 24 -3.15 -1.70 -1.76
N ILE A 25 -3.17 -0.50 -2.33
CA ILE A 25 -3.61 0.72 -1.68
C ILE A 25 -5.05 0.99 -2.12
N VAL A 26 -5.96 1.13 -1.15
CA VAL A 26 -7.38 1.32 -1.41
C VAL A 26 -7.83 2.66 -0.86
N LEU A 27 -8.38 3.51 -1.71
CA LEU A 27 -8.97 4.79 -1.33
C LEU A 27 -10.48 4.71 -1.49
N ILE A 28 -11.20 4.75 -0.36
CA ILE A 28 -12.66 4.76 -0.33
C ILE A 28 -13.16 6.20 -0.41
N GLU A 29 -13.90 6.51 -1.47
CA GLU A 29 -14.52 7.80 -1.73
C GLU A 29 -13.53 8.99 -1.58
N PRO A 30 -12.37 9.00 -2.28
CA PRO A 30 -11.42 10.10 -2.18
C PRO A 30 -12.03 11.41 -2.67
N GLU A 31 -11.77 12.51 -1.96
CA GLU A 31 -12.40 13.81 -2.20
C GLU A 31 -11.45 14.83 -2.82
N ILE A 32 -10.14 14.71 -2.57
CA ILE A 32 -9.13 15.71 -2.97
C ILE A 32 -8.22 15.14 -4.07
N PRO A 33 -8.32 15.63 -5.32
CA PRO A 33 -7.54 15.12 -6.44
C PRO A 33 -6.02 15.23 -6.26
N GLN A 34 -5.53 16.26 -5.55
CA GLN A 34 -4.10 16.40 -5.25
C GLN A 34 -3.57 15.26 -4.35
N ASN A 35 -4.34 14.82 -3.34
CA ASN A 35 -3.98 13.71 -2.49
C ASN A 35 -3.89 12.42 -3.32
N THR A 36 -4.90 12.16 -4.14
CA THR A 36 -4.92 11.00 -5.03
C THR A 36 -3.73 10.99 -6.00
N GLY A 37 -3.38 12.15 -6.57
CA GLY A 37 -2.20 12.28 -7.43
C GLY A 37 -0.88 12.00 -6.71
N ASN A 38 -0.70 12.49 -5.48
CA ASN A 38 0.48 12.19 -4.66
C ASN A 38 0.55 10.71 -4.29
N ILE A 39 -0.61 10.09 -3.98
CA ILE A 39 -0.70 8.64 -3.69
C ILE A 39 -0.35 7.83 -4.93
N ALA A 40 -0.86 8.20 -6.10
CA ALA A 40 -0.52 7.58 -7.37
C ALA A 40 1.01 7.60 -7.61
N ARG A 41 1.68 8.71 -7.29
CA ARG A 41 3.15 8.79 -7.36
C ARG A 41 3.84 7.85 -6.37
N THR A 42 3.32 7.71 -5.16
CA THR A 42 3.83 6.73 -4.18
C THR A 42 3.67 5.31 -4.71
N CYS A 43 2.52 4.96 -5.30
CA CYS A 43 2.28 3.66 -5.93
C CYS A 43 3.27 3.39 -7.06
N ALA A 44 3.46 4.34 -7.97
CA ALA A 44 4.42 4.21 -9.08
C ALA A 44 5.86 4.02 -8.59
N ALA A 45 6.24 4.69 -7.50
CA ALA A 45 7.58 4.60 -6.93
C ALA A 45 7.84 3.29 -6.18
N THR A 46 6.80 2.58 -5.75
CA THR A 46 6.88 1.38 -4.90
C THR A 46 6.37 0.11 -5.56
N GLY A 47 5.80 0.21 -6.76
CA GLY A 47 5.13 -0.91 -7.44
C GLY A 47 3.80 -1.33 -6.81
N ALA A 48 3.27 -0.57 -5.86
CA ALA A 48 1.98 -0.86 -5.24
C ALA A 48 0.82 -0.61 -6.21
N LYS A 49 -0.22 -1.44 -6.14
CA LYS A 49 -1.47 -1.25 -6.89
C LYS A 49 -2.35 -0.21 -6.22
N LEU A 50 -3.06 0.57 -7.03
CA LEU A 50 -3.98 1.59 -6.55
C LEU A 50 -5.43 1.23 -6.91
N HIS A 51 -6.29 1.16 -5.90
CA HIS A 51 -7.72 0.94 -6.05
C HIS A 51 -8.46 2.21 -5.65
N LEU A 52 -9.20 2.81 -6.59
CA LEU A 52 -10.06 3.97 -6.37
C LEU A 52 -11.51 3.51 -6.31
N VAL A 53 -12.12 3.67 -5.15
CA VAL A 53 -13.48 3.20 -4.88
C VAL A 53 -14.40 4.40 -4.74
N GLY A 54 -15.39 4.49 -5.62
CA GLY A 54 -16.35 5.57 -5.69
C GLY A 54 -17.49 5.51 -4.66
N PRO A 55 -18.32 6.55 -4.67
CA PRO A 55 -18.25 7.74 -5.52
C PRO A 55 -17.09 8.66 -5.16
N MET A 56 -16.36 9.16 -6.17
CA MET A 56 -15.25 10.08 -5.94
C MET A 56 -15.73 11.53 -5.95
N GLY A 57 -15.10 12.39 -5.14
CA GLY A 57 -15.39 13.82 -5.07
C GLY A 57 -14.90 14.62 -6.29
N PHE A 58 -14.28 13.97 -7.29
CA PHE A 58 -13.72 14.60 -8.50
C PHE A 58 -13.78 13.66 -9.71
N LYS A 59 -13.54 14.20 -10.91
CA LYS A 59 -13.43 13.40 -12.14
C LYS A 59 -11.97 12.97 -12.37
N ILE A 60 -11.78 11.77 -12.92
CA ILE A 60 -10.46 11.16 -13.17
C ILE A 60 -9.63 11.98 -14.19
N ASP A 61 -10.28 12.74 -15.07
CA ASP A 61 -9.64 13.61 -16.04
C ASP A 61 -9.28 15.00 -15.50
N ASP A 62 -9.46 15.22 -14.19
CA ASP A 62 -9.11 16.49 -13.53
C ASP A 62 -7.63 16.81 -13.77
N ARG A 63 -7.37 18.05 -14.27
CA ARG A 63 -6.02 18.53 -14.52
C ARG A 63 -5.12 18.50 -13.28
N LYS A 64 -5.72 18.60 -12.08
CA LYS A 64 -4.99 18.55 -10.81
C LYS A 64 -4.49 17.15 -10.51
N LEU A 65 -5.28 16.13 -10.80
CA LEU A 65 -4.89 14.71 -10.72
C LEU A 65 -3.74 14.43 -11.68
N LYS A 66 -3.89 14.86 -12.94
CA LYS A 66 -2.85 14.71 -13.96
C LYS A 66 -1.56 15.44 -13.60
N ARG A 67 -1.61 16.67 -13.11
CA ARG A 67 -0.42 17.45 -12.73
C ARG A 67 0.34 16.86 -11.53
N ALA A 68 -0.33 16.22 -10.60
CA ALA A 68 0.30 15.62 -9.43
C ALA A 68 1.03 14.29 -9.72
N GLY A 69 0.60 13.54 -10.76
CA GLY A 69 1.11 12.20 -11.07
C GLY A 69 1.53 11.95 -12.53
N LEU A 70 1.57 12.97 -13.40
CA LEU A 70 1.65 12.83 -14.86
C LEU A 70 2.83 12.02 -15.39
N ASP A 71 4.02 12.18 -14.84
CA ASP A 71 5.24 11.56 -15.38
C ASP A 71 5.30 10.06 -15.06
N TYR A 72 4.50 9.58 -14.09
CA TYR A 72 4.52 8.20 -13.59
C TYR A 72 3.24 7.40 -13.91
N TRP A 73 2.27 8.02 -14.60
CA TRP A 73 0.97 7.40 -14.86
C TRP A 73 1.07 6.07 -15.63
N HIS A 74 2.03 5.95 -16.50
CA HIS A 74 2.31 4.74 -17.29
C HIS A 74 2.90 3.58 -16.46
N LEU A 75 3.34 3.85 -15.23
CA LEU A 75 3.88 2.86 -14.29
C LEU A 75 2.83 2.39 -13.28
N LEU A 76 1.62 2.95 -13.32
CA LEU A 76 0.58 2.67 -12.34
C LEU A 76 -0.25 1.45 -12.74
N ASP A 77 -0.39 0.52 -11.81
CA ASP A 77 -1.47 -0.48 -11.81
C ASP A 77 -2.64 0.12 -11.01
N ILE A 78 -3.67 0.61 -11.73
CA ILE A 78 -4.80 1.31 -11.14
C ILE A 78 -6.12 0.68 -11.57
N SER A 79 -7.00 0.45 -10.59
CA SER A 79 -8.34 -0.10 -10.77
C SER A 79 -9.40 0.82 -10.20
N PHE A 80 -10.58 0.83 -10.81
CA PHE A 80 -11.71 1.67 -10.43
C PHE A 80 -12.92 0.81 -10.07
N TYR A 81 -13.65 1.23 -9.04
CA TYR A 81 -14.84 0.55 -8.54
C TYR A 81 -15.94 1.57 -8.29
N ASP A 82 -17.17 1.20 -8.61
CA ASP A 82 -18.32 2.10 -8.47
C ASP A 82 -18.73 2.30 -7.01
N SER A 83 -18.49 1.30 -6.15
CA SER A 83 -18.85 1.33 -4.73
C SER A 83 -17.94 0.46 -3.88
N SER A 84 -17.99 0.67 -2.56
CA SER A 84 -17.30 -0.18 -1.57
C SER A 84 -17.80 -1.62 -1.63
N ASP A 85 -19.11 -1.85 -1.84
CA ASP A 85 -19.67 -3.19 -1.92
C ASP A 85 -19.12 -3.96 -3.13
N ASP A 86 -19.03 -3.31 -4.29
CA ASP A 86 -18.43 -3.91 -5.50
C ASP A 86 -16.94 -4.25 -5.27
N PHE A 87 -16.20 -3.35 -4.61
CA PHE A 87 -14.81 -3.59 -4.29
C PHE A 87 -14.62 -4.79 -3.34
N PHE A 88 -15.31 -4.80 -2.20
CA PHE A 88 -15.15 -5.86 -1.20
C PHE A 88 -15.65 -7.22 -1.69
N GLU A 89 -16.71 -7.27 -2.50
CA GLU A 89 -17.18 -8.54 -3.08
C GLU A 89 -16.15 -9.11 -4.07
N LYS A 90 -15.54 -8.27 -4.91
CA LYS A 90 -14.48 -8.71 -5.85
C LYS A 90 -13.20 -9.19 -5.16
N HIS A 91 -12.94 -8.71 -3.96
CA HIS A 91 -11.74 -9.05 -3.17
C HIS A 91 -12.06 -9.87 -1.92
N LYS A 92 -13.16 -10.60 -1.95
CA LYS A 92 -13.59 -11.45 -0.84
C LYS A 92 -12.55 -12.49 -0.45
N GLY A 93 -12.24 -12.56 0.85
CA GLY A 93 -11.23 -13.48 1.39
C GLY A 93 -9.80 -12.95 1.40
N GLU A 94 -9.57 -11.72 0.91
CA GLU A 94 -8.28 -11.04 1.02
C GLU A 94 -8.09 -10.43 2.41
N THR A 95 -6.84 -10.06 2.75
CA THR A 95 -6.52 -9.44 4.03
C THR A 95 -6.47 -7.93 3.92
N PHE A 96 -7.34 -7.26 4.68
CA PHE A 96 -7.45 -5.80 4.71
C PHE A 96 -6.98 -5.22 6.03
N PHE A 97 -6.22 -4.12 5.96
CA PHE A 97 -5.84 -3.30 7.11
C PHE A 97 -6.46 -1.91 6.97
N TYR A 98 -7.30 -1.53 7.92
CA TYR A 98 -8.09 -0.29 7.87
C TYR A 98 -7.40 0.81 8.67
N PHE A 99 -6.90 1.82 7.98
CA PHE A 99 -6.21 2.96 8.59
C PHE A 99 -7.19 4.01 9.06
N SER A 100 -7.22 4.25 10.37
CA SER A 100 -8.13 5.22 11.00
C SER A 100 -7.52 5.81 12.27
N THR A 101 -7.84 7.08 12.55
CA THR A 101 -7.47 7.74 13.81
C THR A 101 -8.25 7.17 15.01
N LYS A 102 -9.31 6.39 14.75
CA LYS A 102 -10.17 5.76 15.77
C LYS A 102 -9.73 4.33 16.12
N ALA A 103 -8.68 3.82 15.51
CA ALA A 103 -8.23 2.44 15.63
C ALA A 103 -7.64 2.13 17.01
N PRO A 104 -7.81 0.88 17.50
CA PRO A 104 -7.26 0.44 18.79
C PRO A 104 -5.77 0.07 18.73
N HIS A 105 -5.25 -0.33 17.57
CA HIS A 105 -3.89 -0.81 17.40
C HIS A 105 -3.02 0.18 16.64
N LYS A 106 -1.69 0.19 16.92
CA LYS A 106 -0.74 0.90 16.06
C LYS A 106 -0.52 0.11 14.76
N TYR A 107 -0.29 0.83 13.67
CA TYR A 107 -0.01 0.24 12.36
C TYR A 107 1.28 -0.61 12.33
N THR A 108 2.15 -0.44 13.33
CA THR A 108 3.37 -1.22 13.51
C THR A 108 3.19 -2.50 14.34
N ASP A 109 2.06 -2.67 15.00
CA ASP A 109 1.80 -3.80 15.91
C ASP A 109 1.18 -5.01 15.18
N VAL A 110 0.87 -4.86 13.90
CA VAL A 110 0.32 -5.92 13.04
C VAL A 110 1.37 -6.44 12.08
N SER A 111 1.19 -7.68 11.61
CA SER A 111 2.03 -8.29 10.56
C SER A 111 1.29 -8.26 9.23
N TYR A 112 1.93 -7.69 8.21
CA TYR A 112 1.35 -7.60 6.87
C TYR A 112 1.75 -8.84 6.04
N PRO A 113 0.79 -9.70 5.64
CA PRO A 113 1.07 -10.86 4.80
C PRO A 113 1.55 -10.47 3.40
N ASP A 114 2.06 -11.44 2.64
CA ASP A 114 2.67 -11.22 1.32
C ASP A 114 1.75 -10.57 0.30
N LYS A 115 0.44 -10.72 0.47
CA LYS A 115 -0.58 -9.94 -0.21
C LYS A 115 -1.41 -9.19 0.81
N SER A 116 -1.33 -7.86 0.78
CA SER A 116 -1.99 -6.99 1.76
C SER A 116 -2.71 -5.84 1.08
N PHE A 117 -3.90 -5.53 1.60
CA PHE A 117 -4.68 -4.34 1.22
C PHE A 117 -4.65 -3.35 2.38
N ILE A 118 -4.15 -2.14 2.17
CA ILE A 118 -4.22 -1.04 3.13
C ILE A 118 -5.29 -0.05 2.69
N VAL A 119 -6.30 0.14 3.53
CA VAL A 119 -7.53 0.85 3.20
C VAL A 119 -7.60 2.17 3.93
N PHE A 120 -7.86 3.23 3.18
CA PHE A 120 -8.02 4.59 3.69
C PHE A 120 -9.37 5.16 3.26
N GLY A 121 -9.98 5.96 4.14
CA GLY A 121 -11.24 6.63 3.84
C GLY A 121 -11.04 8.01 3.26
N LYS A 122 -12.18 8.66 2.96
CA LYS A 122 -12.21 10.04 2.51
C LYS A 122 -11.65 11.00 3.55
N GLU A 123 -11.15 12.11 3.08
CA GLU A 123 -10.41 13.09 3.90
C GLU A 123 -11.27 13.70 5.02
N THR A 124 -12.57 13.89 4.79
CA THR A 124 -13.46 14.55 5.75
C THR A 124 -13.95 13.64 6.87
N LYS A 125 -14.36 12.41 6.57
CA LYS A 125 -15.03 11.50 7.53
C LYS A 125 -14.24 10.23 7.83
N GLY A 126 -13.22 9.92 7.04
CA GLY A 126 -12.49 8.65 7.13
C GLY A 126 -13.35 7.46 6.71
N LEU A 127 -13.01 6.29 7.21
CA LEU A 127 -13.75 5.04 6.99
C LEU A 127 -15.02 4.97 7.84
N PRO A 128 -16.09 4.28 7.37
CA PRO A 128 -17.31 4.03 8.15
C PRO A 128 -17.00 3.32 9.47
N GLU A 129 -17.58 3.79 10.58
CA GLU A 129 -17.32 3.21 11.91
C GLU A 129 -17.74 1.75 12.02
N LYS A 130 -18.83 1.36 11.34
CA LYS A 130 -19.26 -0.03 11.32
C LYS A 130 -18.21 -0.94 10.67
N LEU A 131 -17.58 -0.51 9.58
CA LEU A 131 -16.49 -1.26 8.94
C LEU A 131 -15.31 -1.48 9.89
N LEU A 132 -14.94 -0.43 10.65
CA LEU A 132 -13.88 -0.50 11.65
C LEU A 132 -14.24 -1.42 12.83
N PHE A 133 -15.48 -1.29 13.32
CA PHE A 133 -15.99 -2.08 14.42
C PHE A 133 -16.07 -3.58 14.11
N ASP A 134 -16.43 -3.93 12.88
CA ASP A 134 -16.49 -5.33 12.42
C ASP A 134 -15.09 -5.94 12.19
N ASN A 135 -14.02 -5.12 12.15
CA ASN A 135 -12.65 -5.57 11.87
C ASN A 135 -11.63 -5.01 12.88
N PRO A 136 -11.80 -5.23 14.18
CA PRO A 136 -11.00 -4.59 15.23
C PRO A 136 -9.51 -4.96 15.14
N ASP A 137 -9.18 -6.22 14.84
CA ASP A 137 -7.81 -6.76 14.85
C ASP A 137 -6.94 -6.22 13.70
N THR A 138 -7.56 -5.78 12.61
CA THR A 138 -6.87 -5.21 11.43
C THR A 138 -7.14 -3.73 11.26
N THR A 139 -7.81 -3.10 12.21
CA THR A 139 -8.01 -1.66 12.26
C THR A 139 -6.84 -1.01 13.00
N VAL A 140 -6.07 -0.18 12.28
CA VAL A 140 -4.79 0.34 12.73
C VAL A 140 -4.70 1.87 12.62
N ARG A 141 -3.86 2.48 13.45
CA ARG A 141 -3.61 3.93 13.46
C ARG A 141 -2.15 4.27 13.36
N ILE A 142 -1.86 5.41 12.75
CA ILE A 142 -0.58 6.10 12.86
C ILE A 142 -0.64 6.92 14.16
N PRO A 143 0.28 6.72 15.13
CA PRO A 143 0.29 7.51 16.35
C PRO A 143 0.50 9.00 16.09
N MET A 144 -0.21 9.83 16.83
CA MET A 144 -0.13 11.30 16.78
C MET A 144 -0.25 11.87 18.19
N ILE A 145 0.18 13.12 18.38
CA ILE A 145 -0.09 13.85 19.63
C ILE A 145 -1.60 14.06 19.81
N SER A 146 -2.06 14.19 21.05
CA SER A 146 -3.49 14.24 21.42
C SER A 146 -4.28 15.33 20.67
N ASP A 147 -3.66 16.49 20.44
CA ASP A 147 -4.31 17.66 19.85
C ASP A 147 -4.38 17.61 18.31
N ALA A 148 -3.66 16.67 17.69
CA ALA A 148 -3.70 16.46 16.25
C ALA A 148 -4.94 15.65 15.85
N ARG A 149 -5.74 16.17 14.92
CA ARG A 149 -6.97 15.50 14.44
C ARG A 149 -6.65 14.38 13.46
N SER A 150 -5.80 14.64 12.48
CA SER A 150 -5.39 13.69 11.44
C SER A 150 -4.15 14.19 10.71
N LEU A 151 -3.44 13.27 10.05
CA LEU A 151 -2.45 13.60 9.02
C LEU A 151 -3.17 13.81 7.69
N ASN A 152 -2.50 14.50 6.77
CA ASN A 152 -2.92 14.53 5.37
C ASN A 152 -3.00 13.10 4.81
N LEU A 153 -4.01 12.82 3.97
CA LEU A 153 -4.26 11.47 3.45
C LEU A 153 -3.04 10.91 2.70
N SER A 154 -2.42 11.67 1.81
CA SER A 154 -1.27 11.18 1.04
C SER A 154 -0.05 10.90 1.92
N ASN A 155 0.15 11.67 3.00
CA ASN A 155 1.19 11.41 3.99
C ASN A 155 0.89 10.11 4.77
N SER A 156 -0.36 9.92 5.20
CA SER A 156 -0.79 8.70 5.90
C SER A 156 -0.56 7.45 5.04
N VAL A 157 -0.91 7.52 3.76
CA VAL A 157 -0.69 6.44 2.81
C VAL A 157 0.81 6.16 2.66
N ALA A 158 1.64 7.17 2.47
CA ALA A 158 3.09 6.98 2.35
C ALA A 158 3.69 6.30 3.59
N VAL A 159 3.29 6.74 4.79
CA VAL A 159 3.73 6.12 6.06
C VAL A 159 3.30 4.66 6.13
N GLY A 160 2.03 4.34 5.80
CA GLY A 160 1.53 2.97 5.79
C GLY A 160 2.24 2.08 4.78
N VAL A 161 2.43 2.56 3.55
CA VAL A 161 3.15 1.86 2.48
C VAL A 161 4.57 1.48 2.91
N TYR A 162 5.34 2.44 3.42
CA TYR A 162 6.73 2.20 3.80
C TYR A 162 6.86 1.31 5.04
N GLU A 163 5.87 1.25 5.93
CA GLU A 163 5.87 0.26 7.00
C GLU A 163 5.65 -1.17 6.46
N VAL A 164 4.70 -1.36 5.55
CA VAL A 164 4.51 -2.66 4.90
C VAL A 164 5.78 -3.10 4.18
N LEU A 165 6.37 -2.22 3.38
CA LEU A 165 7.62 -2.49 2.65
C LEU A 165 8.78 -2.77 3.60
N ARG A 166 8.89 -2.06 4.71
CA ARG A 166 9.90 -2.32 5.74
C ARG A 166 9.77 -3.73 6.34
N GLN A 167 8.54 -4.15 6.66
CA GLN A 167 8.30 -5.53 7.14
C GLN A 167 8.66 -6.58 6.09
N TRP A 168 8.50 -6.26 4.82
CA TRP A 168 8.86 -7.13 3.71
C TRP A 168 10.31 -7.04 3.28
N ASN A 169 11.12 -6.21 3.94
CA ASN A 169 12.51 -5.92 3.61
C ASN A 169 12.70 -5.33 2.20
N PHE A 170 11.84 -4.37 1.81
CA PHE A 170 11.90 -3.56 0.59
C PHE A 170 12.13 -4.37 -0.71
N PRO A 171 11.31 -5.40 -1.00
CA PRO A 171 11.52 -6.26 -2.14
C PRO A 171 11.54 -5.46 -3.45
N GLU A 172 12.50 -5.75 -4.31
CA GLU A 172 12.65 -5.14 -5.64
C GLU A 172 12.87 -3.62 -5.66
N LEU A 173 13.05 -2.98 -4.51
CA LEU A 173 13.36 -1.55 -4.43
C LEU A 173 14.86 -1.29 -4.43
N GLN A 174 15.27 -0.17 -5.03
CA GLN A 174 16.65 0.27 -5.01
C GLN A 174 16.99 0.88 -3.64
N GLU A 175 17.83 0.21 -2.86
CA GLU A 175 18.18 0.62 -1.50
C GLU A 175 19.37 1.59 -1.46
N ASN A 176 20.18 1.65 -2.51
CA ASN A 176 21.41 2.45 -2.55
C ASN A 176 21.37 3.49 -3.67
N GLY A 177 21.80 4.69 -3.35
CA GLY A 177 21.91 5.79 -4.30
C GLY A 177 23.35 6.06 -4.73
N LYS A 178 23.51 6.82 -5.84
CA LYS A 178 24.79 7.34 -6.33
C LYS A 178 24.75 8.85 -6.37
N LEU A 179 25.84 9.50 -5.98
CA LEU A 179 26.05 10.94 -6.19
C LEU A 179 26.40 11.20 -7.65
N ARG A 180 26.10 12.40 -8.16
CA ARG A 180 26.48 12.80 -9.54
C ARG A 180 27.95 13.18 -9.63
N ASP A 181 28.39 14.02 -8.70
CA ASP A 181 29.72 14.68 -8.78
C ASP A 181 30.70 14.15 -7.74
N TYR A 182 30.25 13.26 -6.85
CA TYR A 182 31.05 12.69 -5.76
C TYR A 182 30.83 11.19 -5.67
N ASN A 183 31.73 10.49 -5.02
CA ASN A 183 31.60 9.08 -4.67
C ASN A 183 31.39 8.94 -3.15
N TRP A 184 30.49 8.06 -2.73
CA TRP A 184 30.42 7.67 -1.33
C TRP A 184 31.73 7.00 -0.94
N GLN A 185 32.37 7.53 0.08
CA GLN A 185 33.51 6.81 0.67
C GLN A 185 32.96 5.55 1.31
N THR A 186 33.63 4.42 1.09
CA THR A 186 33.29 3.16 1.76
C THR A 186 33.48 3.38 3.26
N LEU A 187 32.36 3.40 4.01
CA LEU A 187 32.37 3.47 5.47
C LEU A 187 32.82 2.15 6.08
#